data_9fd6c8cfc3df6123d3ace40d6f8f9f40
#
_entry.id   9fd6c8cfc3df6123d3ace40d6f8f9f40
#
_cell.length_a   1.000
_cell.length_b   1.000
_cell.length_c   1.000
_cell.angle_alpha   90.00
_cell.angle_beta   90.00
_cell.angle_gamma   90.00
#
_symmetry.space_group_name_H-M   'P 1'
#
loop_
_entity.id
_entity.type
_entity.pdbx_description
1 polymer ?
#
loop_
_entity_poly.entity_id
_entity_poly.type
_entity_poly.pdbx_seq_one_letter_code
_entity_poly.pdbx_strand_id
1 'polypeptide(L)'
;YTADLSKPDSIKSIVNSQSTPDLIVANAGIAVNGPIGELSTDEKNHAYYLMCGGVIDLIEGFLPSMIERGNGRIVIISSIGAITAMPKSSIYSSIKSGVYAYGKSISAELKDSGISVTVSLPGYVRTSAHKRAGLDHLEKKVPNWMWVKPEQVVKETEKASLNKKTEVVPGKVYKITRPFLRFKTAIDIWKSITKRN
;
A
#
# COMPACT_ATOMS: atom_id res chain seq x y z
N TYR A 1 3.95 5.41 -20.86
CA TYR A 1 3.48 4.06 -21.17
C TYR A 1 2.18 3.78 -20.40
N THR A 2 1.12 3.39 -21.08
CA THR A 2 -0.18 3.05 -20.47
C THR A 2 -0.33 1.55 -20.46
N ALA A 3 -0.64 0.98 -19.29
CA ALA A 3 -0.80 -0.46 -19.10
C ALA A 3 -1.83 -0.78 -18.00
N ASP A 4 -2.49 -1.90 -18.14
CA ASP A 4 -3.36 -2.48 -17.10
C ASP A 4 -2.53 -3.36 -16.17
N LEU A 5 -2.19 -2.83 -15.00
CA LEU A 5 -1.36 -3.52 -14.01
C LEU A 5 -2.06 -4.71 -13.31
N SER A 6 -3.33 -4.96 -13.62
CA SER A 6 -4.01 -6.18 -13.18
C SER A 6 -3.71 -7.40 -14.04
N LYS A 7 -2.94 -7.23 -15.13
CA LYS A 7 -2.62 -8.28 -16.10
C LYS A 7 -1.12 -8.62 -16.07
N PRO A 8 -0.74 -9.90 -15.86
CA PRO A 8 0.66 -10.31 -15.84
C PRO A 8 1.43 -9.92 -17.12
N ASP A 9 0.81 -10.07 -18.30
CA ASP A 9 1.45 -9.76 -19.58
C ASP A 9 1.75 -8.25 -19.71
N SER A 10 0.93 -7.38 -19.13
CA SER A 10 1.20 -5.95 -19.11
C SER A 10 2.43 -5.61 -18.26
N ILE A 11 2.57 -6.24 -17.08
CA ILE A 11 3.77 -6.09 -16.24
C ILE A 11 5.01 -6.56 -16.98
N LYS A 12 4.95 -7.75 -17.58
CA LYS A 12 6.03 -8.32 -18.39
C LYS A 12 6.45 -7.41 -19.54
N SER A 13 5.47 -6.82 -20.24
CA SER A 13 5.71 -5.86 -21.31
C SER A 13 6.40 -4.59 -20.81
N ILE A 14 6.01 -4.06 -19.63
CA ILE A 14 6.67 -2.90 -19.01
C ILE A 14 8.13 -3.22 -18.73
N VAL A 15 8.39 -4.33 -18.03
CA VAL A 15 9.76 -4.73 -17.66
C VAL A 15 10.66 -4.91 -18.89
N ASN A 16 10.12 -5.52 -19.97
CA ASN A 16 10.89 -5.77 -21.18
C ASN A 16 11.10 -4.55 -22.07
N SER A 17 10.21 -3.54 -21.98
CA SER A 17 10.22 -2.37 -22.89
C SER A 17 10.80 -1.11 -22.28
N GLN A 18 10.95 -1.04 -20.96
CA GLN A 18 11.45 0.14 -20.27
C GLN A 18 12.89 -0.04 -19.79
N SER A 19 13.62 1.07 -19.76
CA SER A 19 14.93 1.12 -19.10
C SER A 19 14.79 0.94 -17.59
N THR A 20 15.85 0.48 -16.94
CA THR A 20 15.92 0.32 -15.48
C THR A 20 15.61 1.64 -14.77
N PRO A 21 14.53 1.73 -14.00
CA PRO A 21 14.14 2.97 -13.34
C PRO A 21 15.06 3.29 -12.14
N ASP A 22 15.18 4.58 -11.81
CA ASP A 22 15.84 5.03 -10.58
C ASP A 22 14.89 4.95 -9.38
N LEU A 23 13.60 5.02 -9.63
CA LEU A 23 12.54 4.96 -8.63
C LEU A 23 11.35 4.16 -9.15
N ILE A 24 10.95 3.14 -8.40
CA ILE A 24 9.68 2.44 -8.57
C ILE A 24 8.71 2.95 -7.49
N VAL A 25 7.52 3.40 -7.89
CA VAL A 25 6.42 3.72 -6.97
C VAL A 25 5.23 2.79 -7.25
N ALA A 26 5.13 1.72 -6.48
CA ALA A 26 4.00 0.77 -6.56
C ALA A 26 2.79 1.35 -5.80
N ASN A 27 1.97 2.14 -6.51
CA ASN A 27 0.84 2.88 -5.95
C ASN A 27 -0.53 2.41 -6.46
N ALA A 28 -0.59 1.72 -7.61
CA ALA A 28 -1.85 1.28 -8.18
C ALA A 28 -2.69 0.49 -7.16
N GLY A 29 -3.98 0.76 -7.13
CA GLY A 29 -4.84 0.08 -6.18
C GLY A 29 -6.32 0.43 -6.34
N ILE A 30 -7.14 -0.47 -5.85
CA ILE A 30 -8.60 -0.34 -5.80
C ILE A 30 -9.08 -0.52 -4.36
N ALA A 31 -10.26 -0.01 -4.09
CA ALA A 31 -10.93 -0.32 -2.84
C ALA A 31 -11.64 -1.68 -2.97
N VAL A 32 -11.42 -2.54 -1.99
CA VAL A 32 -12.06 -3.84 -1.88
C VAL A 32 -12.73 -3.90 -0.52
N ASN A 33 -14.03 -3.74 -0.49
CA ASN A 33 -14.81 -3.75 0.74
C ASN A 33 -16.11 -4.54 0.50
N GLY A 34 -16.53 -5.26 1.52
CA GLY A 34 -17.76 -6.01 1.53
C GLY A 34 -17.81 -6.99 2.70
N PRO A 35 -18.99 -7.46 3.07
CA PRO A 35 -19.14 -8.57 4.01
C PRO A 35 -18.39 -9.83 3.55
N ILE A 36 -18.12 -10.70 4.50
CA ILE A 36 -17.45 -11.98 4.20
C ILE A 36 -18.35 -12.80 3.27
N GLY A 37 -17.75 -13.30 2.17
CA GLY A 37 -18.44 -14.19 1.22
C GLY A 37 -19.11 -13.47 0.04
N GLU A 38 -19.24 -12.15 0.04
CA GLU A 38 -19.90 -11.42 -1.05
C GLU A 38 -19.02 -11.20 -2.30
N LEU A 39 -17.70 -11.09 -2.13
CA LEU A 39 -16.80 -10.93 -3.26
C LEU A 39 -16.64 -12.24 -4.03
N SER A 40 -16.82 -12.19 -5.35
CA SER A 40 -16.54 -13.29 -6.24
C SER A 40 -15.04 -13.67 -6.24
N THR A 41 -14.74 -14.86 -6.73
CA THR A 41 -13.34 -15.31 -6.87
C THR A 41 -12.57 -14.42 -7.82
N ASP A 42 -13.18 -13.97 -8.92
CA ASP A 42 -12.52 -13.12 -9.91
C ASP A 42 -12.21 -11.72 -9.35
N GLU A 43 -13.13 -11.11 -8.60
CA GLU A 43 -12.87 -9.83 -7.92
C GLU A 43 -11.73 -9.95 -6.92
N LYS A 44 -11.68 -11.05 -6.15
CA LYS A 44 -10.57 -11.31 -5.23
C LYS A 44 -9.24 -11.48 -5.98
N ASN A 45 -9.20 -12.32 -7.01
CA ASN A 45 -8.00 -12.57 -7.79
C ASN A 45 -7.48 -11.30 -8.47
N HIS A 46 -8.39 -10.51 -9.08
CA HIS A 46 -8.06 -9.22 -9.68
C HIS A 46 -7.42 -8.27 -8.65
N ALA A 47 -8.04 -8.14 -7.47
CA ALA A 47 -7.53 -7.27 -6.41
C ALA A 47 -6.19 -7.76 -5.85
N TYR A 48 -6.05 -9.07 -5.62
CA TYR A 48 -4.79 -9.66 -5.16
C TYR A 48 -3.67 -9.45 -6.16
N TYR A 49 -3.93 -9.68 -7.44
CA TYR A 49 -2.89 -9.48 -8.45
C TYR A 49 -2.52 -8.00 -8.56
N LEU A 50 -3.50 -7.11 -8.78
CA LEU A 50 -3.23 -5.67 -8.94
C LEU A 50 -2.43 -5.06 -7.78
N MET A 51 -2.75 -5.43 -6.54
CA MET A 51 -2.21 -4.74 -5.35
C MET A 51 -1.14 -5.54 -4.58
N CYS A 52 -0.87 -6.79 -4.97
CA CYS A 52 0.16 -7.61 -4.36
C CYS A 52 0.99 -8.36 -5.41
N GLY A 53 0.44 -9.32 -6.13
CA GLY A 53 1.19 -10.13 -7.10
C GLY A 53 1.85 -9.29 -8.17
N GLY A 54 1.12 -8.43 -8.85
CA GLY A 54 1.66 -7.54 -9.88
C GLY A 54 2.65 -6.50 -9.35
N VAL A 55 2.53 -6.10 -8.08
CA VAL A 55 3.56 -5.26 -7.42
C VAL A 55 4.86 -6.03 -7.26
N ILE A 56 4.78 -7.29 -6.85
CA ILE A 56 5.93 -8.18 -6.69
C ILE A 56 6.58 -8.41 -8.07
N ASP A 57 5.80 -8.83 -9.06
CA ASP A 57 6.29 -9.09 -10.43
C ASP A 57 6.99 -7.86 -11.04
N LEU A 58 6.42 -6.66 -10.83
CA LEU A 58 7.01 -5.41 -11.32
C LEU A 58 8.36 -5.12 -10.66
N ILE A 59 8.42 -5.25 -9.35
CA ILE A 59 9.64 -4.98 -8.58
C ILE A 59 10.70 -6.02 -8.94
N GLU A 60 10.39 -7.30 -8.88
CA GLU A 60 11.33 -8.38 -9.17
C GLU A 60 11.80 -8.38 -10.63
N GLY A 61 10.96 -7.90 -11.54
CA GLY A 61 11.35 -7.76 -12.95
C GLY A 61 12.45 -6.71 -13.18
N PHE A 62 12.46 -5.61 -12.43
CA PHE A 62 13.49 -4.58 -12.52
C PHE A 62 14.65 -4.78 -11.54
N LEU A 63 14.45 -5.55 -10.48
CA LEU A 63 15.39 -5.67 -9.38
C LEU A 63 16.80 -6.15 -9.81
N PRO A 64 16.96 -7.16 -10.70
CA PRO A 64 18.29 -7.60 -11.14
C PRO A 64 19.13 -6.46 -11.73
N SER A 65 18.55 -5.68 -12.64
CA SER A 65 19.27 -4.56 -13.28
C SER A 65 19.49 -3.37 -12.32
N MET A 66 18.62 -3.16 -11.35
CA MET A 66 18.84 -2.17 -10.29
C MET A 66 20.02 -2.60 -9.39
N ILE A 67 20.10 -3.88 -9.02
CA ILE A 67 21.21 -4.42 -8.21
C ILE A 67 22.53 -4.33 -8.96
N GLU A 68 22.56 -4.71 -10.24
CA GLU A 68 23.75 -4.59 -11.10
C GLU A 68 24.25 -3.13 -11.16
N ARG A 69 23.31 -2.18 -11.26
CA ARG A 69 23.66 -0.74 -11.23
C ARG A 69 24.10 -0.24 -9.84
N GLY A 70 23.78 -0.96 -8.78
CA GLY A 70 24.11 -0.61 -7.39
C GLY A 70 23.37 0.62 -6.84
N ASN A 71 22.28 1.04 -7.48
CA ASN A 71 21.50 2.21 -7.06
C ASN A 71 20.04 2.10 -7.47
N GLY A 72 19.14 2.48 -6.56
CA GLY A 72 17.72 2.56 -6.82
C GLY A 72 16.87 2.76 -5.58
N ARG A 73 15.64 3.21 -5.80
CA ARG A 73 14.65 3.37 -4.73
C ARG A 73 13.35 2.67 -5.10
N ILE A 74 12.76 1.97 -4.15
CA ILE A 74 11.48 1.29 -4.29
C ILE A 74 10.54 1.83 -3.20
N VAL A 75 9.39 2.35 -3.60
CA VAL A 75 8.33 2.83 -2.71
C VAL A 75 7.09 1.99 -2.94
N ILE A 76 6.62 1.33 -1.88
CA ILE A 76 5.42 0.50 -1.92
C ILE A 76 4.33 1.19 -1.09
N ILE A 77 3.19 1.48 -1.71
CA ILE A 77 2.02 2.05 -1.01
C ILE A 77 1.13 0.93 -0.48
N SER A 78 1.34 0.59 0.78
CA SER A 78 0.47 -0.31 1.53
C SER A 78 -0.66 0.48 2.22
N SER A 79 -0.98 0.21 3.47
CA SER A 79 -2.03 0.88 4.24
C SER A 79 -1.85 0.61 5.74
N ILE A 80 -2.38 1.49 6.58
CA ILE A 80 -2.57 1.19 8.01
C ILE A 80 -3.42 -0.07 8.21
N GLY A 81 -4.30 -0.39 7.25
CA GLY A 81 -5.07 -1.63 7.21
C GLY A 81 -4.24 -2.92 7.08
N ALA A 82 -2.95 -2.81 6.78
CA ALA A 82 -2.02 -3.94 6.79
C ALA A 82 -1.66 -4.41 8.22
N ILE A 83 -1.79 -3.53 9.20
CA ILE A 83 -1.36 -3.77 10.59
C ILE A 83 -2.51 -3.68 11.59
N THR A 84 -3.74 -3.48 11.14
CA THR A 84 -4.92 -3.43 11.99
C THR A 84 -6.11 -4.16 11.37
N ALA A 85 -6.85 -4.90 12.19
CA ALA A 85 -8.04 -5.60 11.72
C ALA A 85 -9.21 -4.62 11.51
N MET A 86 -9.76 -4.59 10.29
CA MET A 86 -10.89 -3.75 9.95
C MET A 86 -12.06 -4.59 9.43
N PRO A 87 -13.25 -4.55 10.07
CA PRO A 87 -14.44 -5.20 9.56
C PRO A 87 -14.76 -4.76 8.13
N LYS A 88 -15.35 -5.65 7.34
CA LYS A 88 -15.72 -5.42 5.93
C LYS A 88 -14.53 -5.08 5.01
N SER A 89 -13.30 -5.30 5.47
CA SER A 89 -12.07 -5.05 4.71
C SER A 89 -11.06 -6.21 4.81
N SER A 90 -11.53 -7.43 5.10
CA SER A 90 -10.66 -8.58 5.33
C SER A 90 -9.75 -8.88 4.12
N ILE A 91 -10.34 -8.89 2.91
CA ILE A 91 -9.58 -9.11 1.66
C ILE A 91 -8.60 -7.98 1.42
N TYR A 92 -9.02 -6.71 1.56
CA TYR A 92 -8.11 -5.57 1.41
C TYR A 92 -6.96 -5.61 2.42
N SER A 93 -7.27 -5.90 3.69
CA SER A 93 -6.25 -6.00 4.74
C SER A 93 -5.25 -7.12 4.48
N SER A 94 -5.71 -8.29 4.02
CA SER A 94 -4.81 -9.41 3.69
C SER A 94 -3.88 -9.06 2.52
N ILE A 95 -4.38 -8.42 1.46
CA ILE A 95 -3.57 -7.95 0.33
C ILE A 95 -2.52 -6.95 0.80
N LYS A 96 -2.94 -5.92 1.55
CA LYS A 96 -2.03 -4.87 2.03
C LYS A 96 -1.03 -5.38 3.07
N SER A 97 -1.40 -6.41 3.86
CA SER A 97 -0.46 -7.12 4.75
C SER A 97 0.57 -7.93 3.96
N GLY A 98 0.16 -8.60 2.88
CA GLY A 98 1.05 -9.36 2.00
C GLY A 98 2.13 -8.46 1.40
N VAL A 99 1.73 -7.37 0.74
CA VAL A 99 2.69 -6.44 0.11
C VAL A 99 3.53 -5.67 1.14
N TYR A 100 3.00 -5.44 2.36
CA TYR A 100 3.78 -4.88 3.46
C TYR A 100 4.87 -5.84 3.93
N ALA A 101 4.54 -7.11 4.14
CA ALA A 101 5.49 -8.15 4.53
C ALA A 101 6.58 -8.32 3.47
N TYR A 102 6.21 -8.41 2.19
CA TYR A 102 7.12 -8.46 1.07
C TYR A 102 8.11 -7.27 1.09
N GLY A 103 7.62 -6.04 1.16
CA GLY A 103 8.47 -4.85 1.16
C GLY A 103 9.42 -4.79 2.36
N LYS A 104 9.00 -5.30 3.53
CA LYS A 104 9.89 -5.42 4.70
C LYS A 104 10.98 -6.45 4.48
N SER A 105 10.66 -7.59 3.90
CA SER A 105 11.61 -8.68 3.64
C SER A 105 12.67 -8.25 2.63
N ILE A 106 12.26 -7.74 1.46
CA ILE A 106 13.23 -7.30 0.45
C ILE A 106 14.06 -6.09 0.91
N SER A 107 13.55 -5.23 1.80
CA SER A 107 14.34 -4.15 2.41
C SER A 107 15.49 -4.70 3.25
N ALA A 108 15.29 -5.82 3.93
CA ALA A 108 16.35 -6.48 4.71
C ALA A 108 17.37 -7.19 3.80
N GLU A 109 16.88 -7.87 2.77
CA GLU A 109 17.72 -8.60 1.80
C GLU A 109 18.61 -7.65 0.98
N LEU A 110 18.11 -6.46 0.64
CA LEU A 110 18.80 -5.47 -0.20
C LEU A 110 19.68 -4.50 0.58
N LYS A 111 19.92 -4.73 1.87
CA LYS A 111 20.63 -3.79 2.76
C LYS A 111 21.95 -3.29 2.20
N ASP A 112 22.73 -4.16 1.56
CA ASP A 112 24.08 -3.87 1.07
C ASP A 112 24.15 -3.72 -0.47
N SER A 113 23.00 -3.72 -1.15
CA SER A 113 22.90 -3.67 -2.62
C SER A 113 22.92 -2.25 -3.22
N GLY A 114 22.89 -1.22 -2.39
CA GLY A 114 22.66 0.16 -2.85
C GLY A 114 21.19 0.51 -3.12
N ILE A 115 20.28 -0.45 -3.04
CA ILE A 115 18.83 -0.27 -3.23
C ILE A 115 18.15 0.04 -1.89
N SER A 116 17.27 1.03 -1.87
CA SER A 116 16.44 1.31 -0.69
C SER A 116 14.97 1.00 -0.95
N VAL A 117 14.33 0.35 0.02
CA VAL A 117 12.90 0.02 -0.04
C VAL A 117 12.16 0.72 1.10
N THR A 118 11.10 1.43 0.76
CA THR A 118 10.25 2.12 1.73
C THR A 118 8.79 1.69 1.56
N VAL A 119 8.19 1.14 2.60
CA VAL A 119 6.76 0.84 2.62
C VAL A 119 6.01 1.96 3.33
N SER A 120 5.08 2.59 2.63
CA SER A 120 4.20 3.62 3.17
C SER A 120 2.89 3.01 3.66
N LEU A 121 2.46 3.37 4.86
CA LEU A 121 1.25 2.89 5.51
C LEU A 121 0.29 4.06 5.77
N PRO A 122 -0.28 4.70 4.72
CA PRO A 122 -1.23 5.77 4.92
C PRO A 122 -2.52 5.27 5.59
N GLY A 123 -3.15 6.15 6.36
CA GLY A 123 -4.50 5.94 6.87
C GLY A 123 -5.56 6.40 5.86
N TYR A 124 -6.61 7.08 6.34
CA TYR A 124 -7.62 7.66 5.46
C TYR A 124 -7.03 8.86 4.70
N VAL A 125 -6.93 8.73 3.39
CA VAL A 125 -6.41 9.79 2.51
C VAL A 125 -7.55 10.40 1.72
N ARG A 126 -7.69 11.71 1.73
CA ARG A 126 -8.75 12.43 1.03
C ARG A 126 -8.48 12.47 -0.47
N THR A 127 -8.94 11.44 -1.16
CA THR A 127 -8.78 11.29 -2.62
C THR A 127 -10.10 10.91 -3.30
N SER A 128 -10.17 11.07 -4.61
CA SER A 128 -11.31 10.60 -5.42
C SER A 128 -11.46 9.07 -5.45
N ALA A 129 -10.49 8.31 -4.92
CA ALA A 129 -10.54 6.85 -4.90
C ALA A 129 -11.74 6.31 -4.09
N HIS A 130 -12.05 6.93 -2.95
CA HIS A 130 -13.22 6.55 -2.15
C HIS A 130 -14.52 6.76 -2.91
N LYS A 131 -14.65 7.90 -3.61
CA LYS A 131 -15.82 8.20 -4.43
C LYS A 131 -15.98 7.20 -5.58
N ARG A 132 -14.91 6.92 -6.32
CA ARG A 132 -14.92 5.91 -7.40
C ARG A 132 -15.30 4.50 -6.92
N ALA A 133 -15.05 4.20 -5.65
CA ALA A 133 -15.35 2.92 -5.02
C ALA A 133 -16.73 2.88 -4.33
N GLY A 134 -17.58 3.90 -4.48
CA GLY A 134 -18.89 3.98 -3.81
C GLY A 134 -18.78 4.13 -2.28
N LEU A 135 -17.66 4.61 -1.78
CA LEU A 135 -17.37 4.74 -0.35
C LEU A 135 -17.55 6.18 0.17
N ASP A 136 -18.37 6.99 -0.50
CA ASP A 136 -18.67 8.38 -0.10
C ASP A 136 -19.18 8.49 1.34
N HIS A 137 -19.87 7.45 1.80
CA HIS A 137 -20.36 7.37 3.18
C HIS A 137 -19.23 7.42 4.22
N LEU A 138 -17.98 7.05 3.87
CA LEU A 138 -16.85 7.15 4.78
C LEU A 138 -16.50 8.61 5.12
N GLU A 139 -16.72 9.53 4.19
CA GLU A 139 -16.47 10.96 4.44
C GLU A 139 -17.36 11.50 5.57
N LYS A 140 -18.58 10.94 5.72
CA LYS A 140 -19.50 11.29 6.81
C LYS A 140 -19.24 10.53 8.11
N LYS A 141 -18.68 9.33 8.02
CA LYS A 141 -18.46 8.42 9.17
C LYS A 141 -17.11 8.65 9.86
N VAL A 142 -16.07 8.93 9.08
CA VAL A 142 -14.70 9.09 9.59
C VAL A 142 -14.49 10.55 10.01
N PRO A 143 -14.09 10.81 11.27
CA PRO A 143 -13.82 12.16 11.74
C PRO A 143 -12.79 12.90 10.90
N ASN A 144 -12.99 14.22 10.71
CA ASN A 144 -12.13 15.05 9.86
C ASN A 144 -10.63 15.00 10.25
N TRP A 145 -10.32 14.88 11.53
CA TRP A 145 -8.94 14.84 12.04
C TRP A 145 -8.20 13.55 11.69
N MET A 146 -8.91 12.50 11.24
CA MET A 146 -8.33 11.25 10.73
C MET A 146 -7.96 11.32 9.25
N TRP A 147 -8.41 12.33 8.52
CA TRP A 147 -8.12 12.47 7.11
C TRP A 147 -6.78 13.13 6.86
N VAL A 148 -5.95 12.50 6.04
CA VAL A 148 -4.65 13.02 5.60
C VAL A 148 -4.79 13.54 4.17
N LYS A 149 -4.12 14.66 3.87
CA LYS A 149 -4.06 15.19 2.51
C LYS A 149 -3.10 14.34 1.66
N PRO A 150 -3.40 14.10 0.36
CA PRO A 150 -2.50 13.36 -0.54
C PRO A 150 -1.08 13.92 -0.56
N GLU A 151 -0.95 15.26 -0.61
CA GLU A 151 0.32 15.97 -0.66
C GLU A 151 1.18 15.68 0.59
N GLN A 152 0.53 15.54 1.74
CA GLN A 152 1.22 15.18 2.98
C GLN A 152 1.73 13.73 2.93
N VAL A 153 0.93 12.80 2.39
CA VAL A 153 1.35 11.40 2.20
C VAL A 153 2.56 11.34 1.29
N VAL A 154 2.52 12.02 0.15
CA VAL A 154 3.63 12.07 -0.81
C VAL A 154 4.88 12.65 -0.14
N LYS A 155 4.78 13.83 0.47
CA LYS A 155 5.91 14.52 1.12
C LYS A 155 6.57 13.67 2.22
N GLU A 156 5.77 13.03 3.07
CA GLU A 156 6.30 12.22 4.17
C GLU A 156 6.90 10.90 3.67
N THR A 157 6.29 10.29 2.64
CA THR A 157 6.79 9.07 2.01
C THR A 157 8.09 9.33 1.25
N GLU A 158 8.15 10.39 0.45
CA GLU A 158 9.36 10.78 -0.28
C GLU A 158 10.51 11.08 0.70
N LYS A 159 10.26 11.88 1.74
CA LYS A 159 11.27 12.14 2.79
C LYS A 159 11.76 10.85 3.45
N ALA A 160 10.90 9.88 3.68
CA ALA A 160 11.30 8.59 4.26
C ALA A 160 12.16 7.78 3.28
N SER A 161 11.77 7.74 2.01
CA SER A 161 12.51 7.07 0.93
C SER A 161 13.91 7.66 0.74
N LEU A 162 14.03 8.98 0.67
CA LEU A 162 15.32 9.68 0.58
C LEU A 162 16.22 9.39 1.78
N ASN A 163 15.65 9.21 2.97
CA ASN A 163 16.39 8.85 4.18
C ASN A 163 16.53 7.33 4.37
N LYS A 164 16.26 6.53 3.35
CA LYS A 164 16.38 5.06 3.34
C LYS A 164 15.62 4.37 4.48
N LYS A 165 14.51 4.95 4.93
CA LYS A 165 13.66 4.35 5.96
C LYS A 165 12.81 3.25 5.35
N THR A 166 12.86 2.05 5.92
CA THR A 166 12.09 0.89 5.48
C THR A 166 10.59 1.10 5.60
N GLU A 167 10.13 1.93 6.53
CA GLU A 167 8.70 2.13 6.80
C GLU A 167 8.40 3.58 7.13
N VAL A 168 7.22 4.04 6.69
CA VAL A 168 6.65 5.32 7.09
C VAL A 168 5.14 5.21 7.28
N VAL A 169 4.63 5.89 8.31
CA VAL A 169 3.20 6.05 8.56
C VAL A 169 2.87 7.52 8.41
N PRO A 170 2.33 7.98 7.26
CA PRO A 170 1.98 9.37 7.05
C PRO A 170 0.83 9.84 7.95
N GLY A 171 0.96 11.09 8.43
CA GLY A 171 -0.04 11.72 9.31
C GLY A 171 0.23 11.52 10.80
N LYS A 172 0.15 12.62 11.57
CA LYS A 172 0.48 12.63 13.01
C LYS A 172 -0.34 11.62 13.81
N VAL A 173 -1.64 11.56 13.54
CA VAL A 173 -2.56 10.65 14.24
C VAL A 173 -2.14 9.20 14.08
N TYR A 174 -1.85 8.78 12.86
CA TYR A 174 -1.46 7.40 12.56
C TYR A 174 -0.08 7.05 13.12
N LYS A 175 0.84 8.01 13.17
CA LYS A 175 2.15 7.81 13.82
C LYS A 175 2.00 7.53 15.31
N ILE A 176 1.14 8.30 16.00
CA ILE A 176 0.91 8.15 17.44
C ILE A 176 0.14 6.87 17.74
N THR A 177 -0.88 6.55 16.96
CA THR A 177 -1.74 5.38 17.22
C THR A 177 -1.13 4.06 16.77
N ARG A 178 -0.18 4.06 15.83
CA ARG A 178 0.44 2.86 15.26
C ARG A 178 0.89 1.81 16.28
N PRO A 179 1.60 2.13 17.37
CA PRO A 179 2.06 1.11 18.33
C PRO A 179 0.90 0.37 18.99
N PHE A 180 -0.25 1.02 19.09
CA PHE A 180 -1.45 0.52 19.78
C PHE A 180 -2.40 -0.23 18.86
N LEU A 181 -2.32 -0.05 17.52
CA LEU A 181 -3.28 -0.63 16.56
C LEU A 181 -3.28 -2.16 16.49
N ARG A 182 -2.31 -2.83 17.09
CA ARG A 182 -2.28 -4.29 17.21
C ARG A 182 -3.02 -4.83 18.45
N PHE A 183 -3.36 -3.96 19.41
CA PHE A 183 -4.06 -4.37 20.63
C PHE A 183 -5.57 -4.35 20.41
N LYS A 184 -6.28 -5.37 20.92
CA LYS A 184 -7.74 -5.50 20.76
C LYS A 184 -8.50 -4.26 21.23
N THR A 185 -8.15 -3.71 22.39
CA THR A 185 -8.77 -2.48 22.93
C THR A 185 -8.66 -1.28 21.98
N ALA A 186 -7.49 -1.09 21.36
CA ALA A 186 -7.30 -0.01 20.40
C ALA A 186 -8.09 -0.24 19.12
N ILE A 187 -8.19 -1.49 18.67
CA ILE A 187 -9.01 -1.86 17.51
C ILE A 187 -10.49 -1.59 17.80
N ASP A 188 -10.98 -1.91 18.99
CA ASP A 188 -12.37 -1.70 19.37
C ASP A 188 -12.71 -0.19 19.49
N ILE A 189 -11.80 0.61 20.05
CA ILE A 189 -11.91 2.07 20.06
C ILE A 189 -11.92 2.61 18.62
N TRP A 190 -11.05 2.13 17.75
CA TRP A 190 -10.97 2.54 16.35
C TRP A 190 -12.26 2.21 15.59
N LYS A 191 -12.83 1.00 15.78
CA LYS A 191 -14.13 0.61 15.21
C LYS A 191 -15.24 1.54 15.66
N SER A 192 -15.32 1.85 16.96
CA SER A 192 -16.30 2.77 17.53
C SER A 192 -16.21 4.16 16.91
N ILE A 193 -15.01 4.73 16.81
CA ILE A 193 -14.77 6.06 16.23
C ILE A 193 -15.15 6.10 14.74
N THR A 194 -14.82 5.06 13.99
CA THR A 194 -15.06 4.99 12.54
C THR A 194 -16.43 4.42 12.18
N LYS A 195 -17.25 4.06 13.19
CA LYS A 195 -18.58 3.44 13.02
C LYS A 195 -18.56 2.23 12.04
N ARG A 196 -17.51 1.43 12.10
CA ARG A 196 -17.35 0.18 11.34
C ARG A 196 -17.78 -0.99 12.22
N ASN A 197 -19.07 -1.29 12.20
CA ASN A 197 -19.65 -2.47 12.83
C ASN A 197 -19.83 -3.57 11.78
#